data_0f004a9f80ba2fd3527490870466e629
#
_entry.id   0f004a9f80ba2fd3527490870466e629
#
_cell.length_a   1.000
_cell.length_b   1.000
_cell.length_c   1.000
_cell.angle_alpha   90.00
_cell.angle_beta   90.00
_cell.angle_gamma   90.00
#
_symmetry.space_group_name_H-M   'P 1'
#
loop_
_entity.id
_entity.type
_entity.pdbx_description
1 polymer ?
#
loop_
_entity_poly.entity_id
_entity_poly.type
_entity_poly.pdbx_seq_one_letter_code
_entity_poly.pdbx_strand_id
1 'polypeptide(L)'
;GENDNDAERELAFQMGATDFINLPFASSELTARARLHANLYLQHSMESAEEVHQVSDTDLLQQLSQKNFFYSRAQQELSFAQRHRGNFSLCKLGLDNMKSIIEVFDKATATLVIKGIAGMIQQTLRREDILCYLGNAEFYLLYPATNGIGATNGAKRILKRVAGSKMQIADKQQVHVTLSGAVFSCLPTDSSDLEQIYALLDANLDKARTAGGNRVISSSALVEGRQLSVDRALKLIDQGGTDELEEDAASLLSSVLPLLDFADGVLQLGLKSVNQKLREILGIGPGQNSQ
;
A
#
# COMPACT_ATOMS: atom_id res chain seq x y z
N GLY A 1 25.90 38.65 17.78
CA GLY A 1 26.31 38.65 16.38
C GLY A 1 25.49 37.65 15.64
N GLU A 2 24.40 38.15 15.16
CA GLU A 2 23.34 37.39 14.51
C GLU A 2 23.65 37.39 13.04
N ASN A 3 23.97 36.22 12.53
CA ASN A 3 24.08 36.00 11.10
C ASN A 3 22.68 35.72 10.56
N ASP A 4 22.08 36.77 10.00
CA ASP A 4 20.93 36.62 9.11
C ASP A 4 21.49 36.09 7.78
N ASN A 5 21.53 34.75 7.64
CA ASN A 5 22.19 34.10 6.53
C ASN A 5 21.18 33.85 5.42
N ASP A 6 21.02 34.83 4.53
CA ASP A 6 20.13 34.74 3.37
C ASP A 6 20.37 33.49 2.52
N ALA A 7 21.61 32.99 2.49
CA ALA A 7 21.97 31.78 1.78
C ALA A 7 21.37 30.52 2.42
N GLU A 8 21.26 30.47 3.76
CA GLU A 8 20.60 29.34 4.45
C GLU A 8 19.09 29.37 4.25
N ARG A 9 18.49 30.56 4.16
CA ARG A 9 17.07 30.73 3.83
C ARG A 9 16.78 30.25 2.44
N GLU A 10 17.59 30.67 1.47
CA GLU A 10 17.42 30.26 0.08
C GLU A 10 17.59 28.77 -0.10
N LEU A 11 18.55 28.14 0.58
CA LEU A 11 18.74 26.72 0.61
C LEU A 11 17.53 25.99 1.23
N ALA A 12 16.97 26.51 2.33
CA ALA A 12 15.80 25.94 2.97
C ALA A 12 14.58 25.96 2.04
N PHE A 13 14.35 27.06 1.30
CA PHE A 13 13.27 27.15 0.32
C PHE A 13 13.51 26.22 -0.87
N GLN A 14 14.74 26.07 -1.35
CA GLN A 14 15.08 25.08 -2.39
C GLN A 14 14.86 23.65 -1.92
N MET A 15 15.02 23.38 -0.62
CA MET A 15 14.71 22.10 0.01
C MET A 15 13.22 21.89 0.32
N GLY A 16 12.37 22.85 -0.05
CA GLY A 16 10.91 22.72 0.08
C GLY A 16 10.33 23.31 1.38
N ALA A 17 11.07 24.12 2.12
CA ALA A 17 10.50 24.89 3.22
C ALA A 17 9.49 25.90 2.67
N THR A 18 8.30 25.96 3.28
CA THR A 18 7.24 26.92 2.88
C THR A 18 7.27 28.21 3.67
N ASP A 19 7.90 28.19 4.82
CA ASP A 19 8.08 29.35 5.69
C ASP A 19 9.27 29.14 6.63
N PHE A 20 9.66 30.20 7.36
CA PHE A 20 10.85 30.20 8.15
C PHE A 20 10.72 31.22 9.30
N ILE A 21 11.19 30.89 10.47
CA ILE A 21 11.09 31.71 11.66
C ILE A 21 12.48 31.84 12.32
N ASN A 22 12.85 33.05 12.71
CA ASN A 22 14.11 33.30 13.38
C ASN A 22 14.03 33.01 14.88
N LEU A 23 15.11 32.52 15.46
CA LEU A 23 15.26 32.38 16.91
C LEU A 23 15.93 33.64 17.49
N PRO A 24 15.47 34.14 18.65
CA PRO A 24 14.32 33.68 19.43
C PRO A 24 12.99 34.19 18.83
N PHE A 25 11.94 33.37 18.86
CA PHE A 25 10.61 33.75 18.40
C PHE A 25 9.59 33.79 19.53
N ALA A 26 8.56 34.61 19.39
CA ALA A 26 7.40 34.60 20.28
C ALA A 26 6.44 33.48 19.92
N SER A 27 5.87 32.79 20.93
CA SER A 27 4.87 31.75 20.69
C SER A 27 3.66 32.23 19.88
N SER A 28 3.32 33.52 20.00
CA SER A 28 2.27 34.17 19.21
C SER A 28 2.63 34.25 17.72
N GLU A 29 3.88 34.46 17.37
CA GLU A 29 4.34 34.52 15.99
C GLU A 29 4.28 33.14 15.35
N LEU A 30 4.78 32.10 16.03
CA LEU A 30 4.66 30.71 15.55
C LEU A 30 3.20 30.32 15.34
N THR A 31 2.34 30.67 16.31
CA THR A 31 0.89 30.37 16.22
C THR A 31 0.23 31.09 15.05
N ALA A 32 0.59 32.36 14.82
CA ALA A 32 0.05 33.16 13.72
C ALA A 32 0.46 32.58 12.35
N ARG A 33 1.74 32.23 12.19
CA ARG A 33 2.26 31.62 10.96
C ARG A 33 1.64 30.24 10.70
N ALA A 34 1.55 29.39 11.73
CA ALA A 34 0.90 28.09 11.61
C ALA A 34 -0.58 28.21 11.23
N ARG A 35 -1.31 29.20 11.79
CA ARG A 35 -2.70 29.49 11.38
C ARG A 35 -2.79 30.00 9.96
N LEU A 36 -1.87 30.85 9.52
CA LEU A 36 -1.84 31.34 8.14
C LEU A 36 -1.68 30.20 7.15
N HIS A 37 -0.72 29.32 7.39
CA HIS A 37 -0.51 28.15 6.53
C HIS A 37 -1.66 27.15 6.58
N ALA A 38 -2.25 26.92 7.74
CA ALA A 38 -3.45 26.10 7.87
C ALA A 38 -4.65 26.70 7.12
N ASN A 39 -4.84 28.03 7.20
CA ASN A 39 -5.92 28.70 6.47
C ASN A 39 -5.68 28.69 4.95
N LEU A 40 -4.46 28.93 4.49
CA LEU A 40 -4.11 28.82 3.07
C LEU A 40 -4.34 27.39 2.56
N TYR A 41 -3.99 26.37 3.34
CA TYR A 41 -4.27 24.99 3.01
C TYR A 41 -5.77 24.70 2.96
N LEU A 42 -6.55 25.21 3.94
CA LEU A 42 -8.00 25.08 3.96
C LEU A 42 -8.66 25.85 2.83
N GLN A 43 -8.22 27.05 2.49
CA GLN A 43 -8.73 27.82 1.36
C GLN A 43 -8.45 27.10 0.03
N HIS A 44 -7.25 26.62 -0.20
CA HIS A 44 -6.95 25.80 -1.38
C HIS A 44 -7.79 24.50 -1.43
N SER A 45 -8.07 23.91 -0.27
CA SER A 45 -8.94 22.73 -0.18
C SER A 45 -10.41 23.09 -0.39
N MET A 46 -10.85 24.27 0.01
CA MET A 46 -12.22 24.75 -0.16
C MET A 46 -12.46 25.28 -1.58
N GLU A 47 -11.52 26.03 -2.15
CA GLU A 47 -11.58 26.42 -3.57
C GLU A 47 -11.60 25.20 -4.49
N SER A 48 -10.81 24.15 -4.16
CA SER A 48 -10.89 22.86 -4.84
C SER A 48 -12.23 22.15 -4.61
N ALA A 49 -12.92 22.40 -3.49
CA ALA A 49 -14.22 21.79 -3.18
C ALA A 49 -15.42 22.57 -3.80
N GLU A 50 -15.31 23.88 -3.97
CA GLU A 50 -16.35 24.68 -4.64
C GLU A 50 -16.25 24.58 -6.18
N GLU A 51 -15.04 24.44 -6.75
CA GLU A 51 -14.84 24.13 -8.17
C GLU A 51 -15.34 22.71 -8.54
N VAL A 52 -15.36 21.76 -7.60
CA VAL A 52 -15.83 20.38 -7.81
C VAL A 52 -17.31 20.30 -8.21
N HIS A 53 -18.12 21.35 -8.02
CA HIS A 53 -19.55 21.33 -8.41
C HIS A 53 -19.83 21.72 -9.88
N GLN A 54 -18.83 22.12 -10.66
CA GLN A 54 -18.98 22.41 -12.11
C GLN A 54 -17.86 21.84 -13.01
N VAL A 55 -17.07 20.89 -12.49
CA VAL A 55 -15.95 20.31 -13.24
C VAL A 55 -16.46 19.21 -14.17
N SER A 56 -16.25 19.43 -15.46
CA SER A 56 -16.54 18.41 -16.48
C SER A 56 -15.77 17.12 -16.18
N ASP A 57 -16.37 15.98 -16.50
CA ASP A 57 -15.81 14.64 -16.27
C ASP A 57 -14.36 14.40 -16.74
N THR A 58 -13.79 15.29 -17.53
CA THR A 58 -12.40 15.21 -18.03
C THR A 58 -11.38 15.51 -16.95
N ASP A 59 -11.77 16.18 -15.88
CA ASP A 59 -10.89 16.78 -14.88
C ASP A 59 -10.47 15.81 -13.74
N LEU A 60 -11.31 14.82 -13.38
CA LEU A 60 -11.00 13.90 -12.28
C LEU A 60 -9.68 13.13 -12.49
N LEU A 61 -9.48 12.53 -13.67
CA LEU A 61 -8.25 11.79 -13.95
C LEU A 61 -7.04 12.72 -14.01
N GLN A 62 -7.23 13.95 -14.47
CA GLN A 62 -6.17 14.96 -14.49
C GLN A 62 -5.77 15.38 -13.08
N GLN A 63 -6.74 15.64 -12.20
CA GLN A 63 -6.49 15.95 -10.79
C GLN A 63 -5.76 14.80 -10.09
N LEU A 64 -6.14 13.55 -10.37
CA LEU A 64 -5.48 12.37 -9.81
C LEU A 64 -4.09 12.09 -10.41
N SER A 65 -3.72 12.74 -11.51
CA SER A 65 -2.44 12.49 -12.20
C SER A 65 -1.24 13.28 -11.63
N GLN A 66 -1.33 13.76 -10.41
CA GLN A 66 -0.24 14.50 -9.73
C GLN A 66 0.88 13.56 -9.25
N LYS A 67 1.58 12.93 -10.20
CA LYS A 67 2.61 11.91 -9.91
C LYS A 67 3.74 12.44 -9.03
N ASN A 68 4.24 13.64 -9.31
CA ASN A 68 5.34 14.24 -8.54
C ASN A 68 4.96 14.44 -7.07
N PHE A 69 3.73 14.91 -6.81
CA PHE A 69 3.20 15.03 -5.46
C PHE A 69 3.13 13.65 -4.78
N PHE A 70 2.58 12.66 -5.47
CA PHE A 70 2.47 11.29 -4.95
C PHE A 70 3.83 10.70 -4.59
N TYR A 71 4.81 10.80 -5.50
CA TYR A 71 6.16 10.26 -5.27
C TYR A 71 6.87 10.97 -4.11
N SER A 72 6.78 12.31 -4.04
CA SER A 72 7.33 13.07 -2.93
C SER A 72 6.70 12.66 -1.59
N ARG A 73 5.38 12.52 -1.56
CA ARG A 73 4.66 12.09 -0.35
C ARG A 73 5.00 10.65 0.05
N ALA A 74 5.07 9.74 -0.90
CA ALA A 74 5.49 8.35 -0.65
C ALA A 74 6.91 8.29 -0.06
N GLN A 75 7.84 9.10 -0.57
CA GLN A 75 9.21 9.20 -0.04
C GLN A 75 9.24 9.71 1.40
N GLN A 76 8.42 10.72 1.72
CA GLN A 76 8.30 11.25 3.08
C GLN A 76 7.74 10.19 4.04
N GLU A 77 6.67 9.51 3.66
CA GLU A 77 6.05 8.45 4.49
C GLU A 77 6.98 7.26 4.70
N LEU A 78 7.71 6.83 3.64
CA LEU A 78 8.70 5.77 3.75
C LEU A 78 9.82 6.16 4.72
N SER A 79 10.38 7.36 4.55
CA SER A 79 11.44 7.88 5.43
C SER A 79 10.97 8.01 6.88
N PHE A 80 9.72 8.43 7.09
CA PHE A 80 9.11 8.52 8.41
C PHE A 80 8.95 7.12 9.04
N ALA A 81 8.40 6.17 8.29
CA ALA A 81 8.19 4.80 8.75
C ALA A 81 9.52 4.11 9.12
N GLN A 82 10.55 4.27 8.30
CA GLN A 82 11.89 3.72 8.57
C GLN A 82 12.51 4.32 9.83
N ARG A 83 12.40 5.65 10.02
CA ARG A 83 12.97 6.35 11.18
C ARG A 83 12.25 6.05 12.49
N HIS A 84 10.92 6.00 12.45
CA HIS A 84 10.07 5.87 13.63
C HIS A 84 9.53 4.45 13.85
N ARG A 85 9.99 3.47 13.05
CA ARG A 85 9.50 2.08 13.08
C ARG A 85 7.97 2.02 12.93
N GLY A 86 7.42 2.92 12.13
CA GLY A 86 6.00 3.01 11.84
C GLY A 86 5.56 2.06 10.72
N ASN A 87 4.26 2.07 10.47
CA ASN A 87 3.68 1.36 9.33
C ASN A 87 3.64 2.27 8.10
N PHE A 88 3.85 1.69 6.95
CA PHE A 88 3.74 2.34 5.65
C PHE A 88 3.36 1.28 4.63
N SER A 89 2.35 1.54 3.82
CA SER A 89 1.97 0.62 2.75
C SER A 89 1.69 1.36 1.45
N LEU A 90 2.11 0.76 0.36
CA LEU A 90 1.79 1.15 -1.01
C LEU A 90 0.98 0.06 -1.69
N CYS A 91 0.04 0.48 -2.52
CA CYS A 91 -0.73 -0.44 -3.36
C CYS A 91 -0.71 0.05 -4.80
N LYS A 92 -0.56 -0.87 -5.74
CA LYS A 92 -0.81 -0.64 -7.16
C LYS A 92 -2.04 -1.43 -7.58
N LEU A 93 -2.99 -0.76 -8.22
CA LEU A 93 -4.18 -1.38 -8.80
C LEU A 93 -4.14 -1.22 -10.32
N GLY A 94 -4.59 -2.21 -11.03
CA GLY A 94 -4.72 -2.16 -12.48
C GLY A 94 -5.99 -2.83 -12.95
N LEU A 95 -6.63 -2.21 -13.95
CA LEU A 95 -7.81 -2.78 -14.60
C LEU A 95 -7.41 -4.05 -15.36
N ASP A 96 -8.19 -5.11 -15.14
CA ASP A 96 -8.06 -6.35 -15.89
C ASP A 96 -8.72 -6.17 -17.29
N ASN A 97 -8.15 -6.83 -18.30
CA ASN A 97 -8.71 -6.89 -19.65
C ASN A 97 -8.97 -5.52 -20.35
N MET A 98 -8.18 -4.48 -19.99
CA MET A 98 -8.33 -3.15 -20.58
C MET A 98 -8.26 -3.16 -22.10
N LYS A 99 -7.41 -4.02 -22.69
CA LYS A 99 -7.31 -4.15 -24.17
C LYS A 99 -8.62 -4.56 -24.78
N SER A 100 -9.30 -5.55 -24.22
CA SER A 100 -10.60 -6.02 -24.70
C SER A 100 -11.69 -4.93 -24.61
N ILE A 101 -11.63 -4.07 -23.59
CA ILE A 101 -12.57 -2.94 -23.47
C ILE A 101 -12.36 -1.94 -24.60
N ILE A 102 -11.11 -1.61 -24.92
CA ILE A 102 -10.79 -0.68 -26.02
C ILE A 102 -11.16 -1.28 -27.38
N GLU A 103 -10.94 -2.58 -27.57
CA GLU A 103 -11.24 -3.29 -28.83
C GLU A 103 -12.74 -3.43 -29.07
N VAL A 104 -13.54 -3.67 -28.01
CA VAL A 104 -14.99 -3.88 -28.13
C VAL A 104 -15.77 -2.57 -28.19
N PHE A 105 -15.32 -1.55 -27.45
CA PHE A 105 -16.02 -0.29 -27.38
C PHE A 105 -15.23 0.81 -28.13
N ASP A 106 -14.71 1.77 -27.48
CA ASP A 106 -13.83 2.79 -28.02
C ASP A 106 -13.00 3.41 -26.91
N LYS A 107 -12.10 4.30 -27.27
CA LYS A 107 -11.24 4.99 -26.30
C LYS A 107 -12.03 5.92 -25.38
N ALA A 108 -13.11 6.53 -25.85
CA ALA A 108 -13.94 7.43 -25.05
C ALA A 108 -14.69 6.63 -23.97
N THR A 109 -15.32 5.53 -24.37
CA THR A 109 -15.97 4.58 -23.44
C THR A 109 -15.00 4.01 -22.41
N ALA A 110 -13.80 3.61 -22.85
CA ALA A 110 -12.75 3.14 -21.95
C ALA A 110 -12.37 4.22 -20.92
N THR A 111 -12.31 5.49 -21.34
CA THR A 111 -12.05 6.61 -20.43
C THR A 111 -13.17 6.80 -19.40
N LEU A 112 -14.43 6.66 -19.78
CA LEU A 112 -15.57 6.72 -18.86
C LEU A 112 -15.52 5.59 -17.82
N VAL A 113 -15.17 4.37 -18.24
CA VAL A 113 -14.98 3.23 -17.32
C VAL A 113 -13.86 3.53 -16.31
N ILE A 114 -12.72 4.04 -16.76
CA ILE A 114 -11.60 4.39 -15.88
C ILE A 114 -12.00 5.47 -14.86
N LYS A 115 -12.76 6.49 -15.28
CA LYS A 115 -13.27 7.55 -14.40
C LYS A 115 -14.24 6.98 -13.35
N GLY A 116 -15.15 6.13 -13.77
CA GLY A 116 -16.05 5.44 -12.84
C GLY A 116 -15.29 4.62 -11.79
N ILE A 117 -14.24 3.90 -12.19
CA ILE A 117 -13.36 3.16 -11.29
C ILE A 117 -12.62 4.13 -10.33
N ALA A 118 -12.04 5.21 -10.85
CA ALA A 118 -11.35 6.21 -10.02
C ALA A 118 -12.27 6.79 -8.93
N GLY A 119 -13.50 7.13 -9.29
CA GLY A 119 -14.52 7.59 -8.34
C GLY A 119 -14.88 6.53 -7.28
N MET A 120 -15.01 5.26 -7.66
CA MET A 120 -15.27 4.16 -6.71
C MET A 120 -14.09 3.92 -5.77
N ILE A 121 -12.85 4.01 -6.27
CA ILE A 121 -11.66 3.93 -5.45
C ILE A 121 -11.65 5.08 -4.45
N GLN A 122 -11.79 6.32 -4.91
CA GLN A 122 -11.77 7.52 -4.07
C GLN A 122 -12.82 7.47 -2.94
N GLN A 123 -14.05 7.02 -3.22
CA GLN A 123 -15.10 6.84 -2.23
C GLN A 123 -14.83 5.72 -1.21
N THR A 124 -13.87 4.86 -1.47
CA THR A 124 -13.51 3.74 -0.60
C THR A 124 -12.32 4.08 0.31
N LEU A 125 -11.54 5.07 -0.07
CA LEU A 125 -10.35 5.53 0.63
C LEU A 125 -10.72 6.38 1.86
N ARG A 126 -9.81 6.41 2.83
CA ARG A 126 -9.87 7.31 3.97
C ARG A 126 -9.38 8.71 3.54
N ARG A 127 -9.59 9.70 4.41
CA ARG A 127 -9.17 11.08 4.15
C ARG A 127 -7.64 11.23 4.04
N GLU A 128 -6.91 10.44 4.79
CA GLU A 128 -5.45 10.40 4.81
C GLU A 128 -4.83 9.58 3.67
N ASP A 129 -5.61 8.71 3.04
CA ASP A 129 -5.13 7.88 1.93
C ASP A 129 -4.97 8.73 0.66
N ILE A 130 -3.96 8.44 -0.14
CA ILE A 130 -3.69 9.20 -1.36
C ILE A 130 -3.84 8.29 -2.58
N LEU A 131 -4.62 8.76 -3.54
CA LEU A 131 -4.83 8.12 -4.83
C LEU A 131 -4.08 8.89 -5.93
N CYS A 132 -3.36 8.16 -6.78
CA CYS A 132 -2.72 8.70 -7.97
C CYS A 132 -3.05 7.85 -9.20
N TYR A 133 -3.50 8.49 -10.27
CA TYR A 133 -3.70 7.85 -11.56
C TYR A 133 -2.40 7.88 -12.39
N LEU A 134 -1.95 6.71 -12.83
CA LEU A 134 -0.69 6.57 -13.57
C LEU A 134 -0.84 6.68 -15.09
N GLY A 135 -2.06 6.54 -15.58
CA GLY A 135 -2.34 6.23 -16.97
C GLY A 135 -2.59 4.74 -17.19
N ASN A 136 -2.98 4.34 -18.39
CA ASN A 136 -3.19 2.94 -18.78
C ASN A 136 -4.12 2.13 -17.85
N ALA A 137 -5.08 2.79 -17.20
CA ALA A 137 -6.00 2.22 -16.21
C ALA A 137 -5.28 1.63 -14.98
N GLU A 138 -4.17 2.23 -14.58
CA GLU A 138 -3.41 1.88 -13.39
C GLU A 138 -3.40 3.03 -12.38
N PHE A 139 -3.41 2.65 -11.08
CA PHE A 139 -3.49 3.57 -9.96
C PHE A 139 -2.47 3.18 -8.89
N TYR A 140 -1.83 4.18 -8.27
CA TYR A 140 -1.16 4.00 -7.00
C TYR A 140 -2.02 4.50 -5.85
N LEU A 141 -1.93 3.79 -4.73
CA LEU A 141 -2.53 4.19 -3.47
C LEU A 141 -1.45 4.19 -2.39
N LEU A 142 -1.41 5.27 -1.63
CA LEU A 142 -0.57 5.40 -0.45
C LEU A 142 -1.45 5.29 0.78
N TYR A 143 -1.09 4.39 1.68
CA TYR A 143 -1.74 4.16 2.96
C TYR A 143 -0.81 4.56 4.11
N PRO A 144 -0.84 5.82 4.58
CA PRO A 144 -0.04 6.28 5.71
C PRO A 144 -0.38 5.49 6.97
N ALA A 145 0.62 5.23 7.81
CA ALA A 145 0.46 4.56 9.11
C ALA A 145 -0.35 3.25 9.07
N THR A 146 -0.46 2.60 7.91
CA THR A 146 -1.26 1.39 7.70
C THR A 146 -0.35 0.19 7.46
N ASN A 147 -0.59 -0.90 8.18
CA ASN A 147 0.15 -2.16 8.01
C ASN A 147 -0.34 -2.95 6.79
N GLY A 148 0.38 -4.03 6.46
CA GLY A 148 0.09 -4.86 5.28
C GLY A 148 -1.31 -5.49 5.29
N ILE A 149 -1.80 -5.91 6.46
CA ILE A 149 -3.15 -6.47 6.61
C ILE A 149 -4.20 -5.41 6.28
N GLY A 150 -4.08 -4.23 6.90
CA GLY A 150 -4.99 -3.12 6.67
C GLY A 150 -5.01 -2.66 5.20
N ALA A 151 -3.83 -2.53 4.58
CA ALA A 151 -3.71 -2.16 3.18
C ALA A 151 -4.27 -3.23 2.24
N THR A 152 -3.99 -4.52 2.49
CA THR A 152 -4.52 -5.64 1.72
C THR A 152 -6.05 -5.70 1.80
N ASN A 153 -6.61 -5.54 3.00
CA ASN A 153 -8.06 -5.50 3.19
C ASN A 153 -8.70 -4.27 2.50
N GLY A 154 -8.01 -3.12 2.52
CA GLY A 154 -8.39 -1.93 1.76
C GLY A 154 -8.46 -2.21 0.26
N ALA A 155 -7.40 -2.79 -0.30
CA ALA A 155 -7.34 -3.19 -1.71
C ALA A 155 -8.42 -4.22 -2.07
N LYS A 156 -8.58 -5.30 -1.29
CA LYS A 156 -9.64 -6.31 -1.50
C LYS A 156 -11.04 -5.70 -1.50
N ARG A 157 -11.32 -4.73 -0.60
CA ARG A 157 -12.61 -4.01 -0.55
C ARG A 157 -12.85 -3.22 -1.83
N ILE A 158 -11.83 -2.55 -2.38
CA ILE A 158 -11.90 -1.84 -3.65
C ILE A 158 -12.20 -2.83 -4.79
N LEU A 159 -11.45 -3.92 -4.89
CA LEU A 159 -11.66 -4.94 -5.92
C LEU A 159 -13.09 -5.50 -5.87
N LYS A 160 -13.56 -5.87 -4.68
CA LYS A 160 -14.93 -6.39 -4.48
C LYS A 160 -15.98 -5.37 -4.91
N ARG A 161 -15.79 -4.08 -4.59
CA ARG A 161 -16.72 -3.01 -4.98
C ARG A 161 -16.78 -2.84 -6.49
N VAL A 162 -15.62 -2.82 -7.17
CA VAL A 162 -15.54 -2.69 -8.63
C VAL A 162 -16.14 -3.92 -9.31
N ALA A 163 -15.76 -5.12 -8.90
CA ALA A 163 -16.29 -6.37 -9.45
C ALA A 163 -17.82 -6.53 -9.23
N GLY A 164 -18.36 -5.99 -8.14
CA GLY A 164 -19.80 -5.99 -7.87
C GLY A 164 -20.57 -4.88 -8.59
N SER A 165 -19.89 -3.95 -9.25
CA SER A 165 -20.51 -2.83 -9.96
C SER A 165 -20.86 -3.22 -11.41
N LYS A 166 -21.97 -2.68 -11.89
CA LYS A 166 -22.34 -2.72 -13.30
C LYS A 166 -22.19 -1.30 -13.85
N MET A 167 -21.12 -1.06 -14.56
CA MET A 167 -20.88 0.26 -15.15
C MET A 167 -21.77 0.44 -16.36
N GLN A 168 -22.63 1.44 -16.32
CA GLN A 168 -23.46 1.82 -17.44
C GLN A 168 -22.65 2.72 -18.38
N ILE A 169 -22.51 2.30 -19.62
CA ILE A 169 -21.89 3.06 -20.69
C ILE A 169 -22.95 3.56 -21.67
N ALA A 170 -22.54 4.25 -22.75
CA ALA A 170 -23.44 4.74 -23.78
C ALA A 170 -24.41 3.62 -24.24
N ASP A 171 -25.61 4.01 -24.64
CA ASP A 171 -26.68 3.11 -25.16
C ASP A 171 -27.21 2.06 -24.17
N LYS A 172 -27.16 2.34 -22.86
CA LYS A 172 -27.63 1.43 -21.80
C LYS A 172 -26.88 0.08 -21.73
N GLN A 173 -25.76 -0.04 -22.42
CA GLN A 173 -24.91 -1.22 -22.30
C GLN A 173 -24.22 -1.22 -20.93
N GLN A 174 -24.04 -2.41 -20.35
CA GLN A 174 -23.36 -2.60 -19.08
C GLN A 174 -22.03 -3.30 -19.32
N VAL A 175 -20.97 -2.76 -18.76
CA VAL A 175 -19.64 -3.40 -18.74
C VAL A 175 -19.34 -3.90 -17.33
N HIS A 176 -18.93 -5.14 -17.27
CA HIS A 176 -18.39 -5.74 -16.03
C HIS A 176 -16.88 -5.71 -16.12
N VAL A 177 -16.26 -5.13 -15.10
CA VAL A 177 -14.80 -4.98 -15.01
C VAL A 177 -14.30 -5.48 -13.67
N THR A 178 -13.06 -5.95 -13.66
CA THR A 178 -12.36 -6.33 -12.44
C THR A 178 -11.03 -5.61 -12.35
N LEU A 179 -10.49 -5.54 -11.14
CA LEU A 179 -9.16 -5.01 -10.86
C LEU A 179 -8.28 -6.12 -10.30
N SER A 180 -7.01 -6.08 -10.64
CA SER A 180 -5.96 -6.76 -9.91
C SER A 180 -5.16 -5.76 -9.07
N GLY A 181 -4.57 -6.23 -7.99
CA GLY A 181 -3.82 -5.39 -7.07
C GLY A 181 -2.53 -6.03 -6.58
N ALA A 182 -1.56 -5.18 -6.30
CA ALA A 182 -0.34 -5.51 -5.57
C ALA A 182 -0.22 -4.61 -4.37
N VAL A 183 0.12 -5.16 -3.21
CA VAL A 183 0.32 -4.41 -1.96
C VAL A 183 1.73 -4.67 -1.45
N PHE A 184 2.42 -3.61 -1.10
CA PHE A 184 3.67 -3.64 -0.36
C PHE A 184 3.46 -2.98 1.00
N SER A 185 3.99 -3.58 2.05
CA SER A 185 4.03 -3.00 3.39
C SER A 185 5.46 -2.98 3.90
N CYS A 186 5.94 -1.80 4.26
CA CYS A 186 7.23 -1.62 4.89
C CYS A 186 7.21 -2.16 6.31
N LEU A 187 8.23 -2.93 6.64
CA LEU A 187 8.49 -3.33 8.02
C LEU A 187 9.47 -2.36 8.68
N PRO A 188 9.46 -2.25 10.00
CA PRO A 188 10.35 -1.34 10.72
C PRO A 188 11.86 -1.57 10.50
N THR A 189 12.24 -2.74 10.00
CA THR A 189 13.63 -3.12 9.71
C THR A 189 13.98 -3.02 8.22
N ASP A 190 13.06 -2.51 7.41
CA ASP A 190 13.19 -2.48 5.96
C ASP A 190 14.06 -1.31 5.51
N SER A 191 15.07 -1.61 4.67
CA SER A 191 15.94 -0.62 4.03
C SER A 191 15.61 -0.42 2.55
N SER A 192 14.45 -0.90 2.10
CA SER A 192 14.01 -0.77 0.71
C SER A 192 13.84 0.69 0.32
N ASP A 193 14.26 1.04 -0.88
CA ASP A 193 13.94 2.31 -1.52
C ASP A 193 12.64 2.23 -2.33
N LEU A 194 12.11 3.39 -2.74
CA LEU A 194 10.86 3.44 -3.50
C LEU A 194 10.96 2.80 -4.88
N GLU A 195 12.11 2.84 -5.53
CA GLU A 195 12.29 2.25 -6.85
C GLU A 195 12.13 0.72 -6.80
N GLN A 196 12.76 0.10 -5.80
CA GLN A 196 12.61 -1.33 -5.55
C GLN A 196 11.15 -1.69 -5.20
N ILE A 197 10.48 -0.86 -4.39
CA ILE A 197 9.08 -1.07 -4.01
C ILE A 197 8.17 -0.98 -5.25
N TYR A 198 8.37 -0.01 -6.13
CA TYR A 198 7.58 0.11 -7.35
C TYR A 198 7.80 -1.06 -8.29
N ALA A 199 9.05 -1.50 -8.49
CA ALA A 199 9.37 -2.67 -9.31
C ALA A 199 8.69 -3.94 -8.76
N LEU A 200 8.67 -4.12 -7.44
CA LEU A 200 7.98 -5.23 -6.79
C LEU A 200 6.46 -5.16 -6.99
N LEU A 201 5.87 -3.98 -6.85
CA LEU A 201 4.44 -3.77 -7.08
C LEU A 201 4.06 -4.10 -8.54
N ASP A 202 4.90 -3.72 -9.51
CA ASP A 202 4.70 -4.04 -10.92
C ASP A 202 4.73 -5.54 -11.17
N ALA A 203 5.77 -6.22 -10.69
CA ALA A 203 5.91 -7.67 -10.81
C ALA A 203 4.75 -8.44 -10.16
N ASN A 204 4.28 -7.99 -9.00
CA ASN A 204 3.16 -8.64 -8.31
C ASN A 204 1.81 -8.33 -8.96
N LEU A 205 1.61 -7.14 -9.53
CA LEU A 205 0.42 -6.84 -10.32
C LEU A 205 0.33 -7.74 -11.55
N ASP A 206 1.45 -7.96 -12.24
CA ASP A 206 1.51 -8.87 -13.38
C ASP A 206 1.25 -10.33 -12.97
N LYS A 207 1.79 -10.76 -11.83
CA LYS A 207 1.46 -12.09 -11.25
C LYS A 207 -0.03 -12.20 -10.93
N ALA A 208 -0.66 -11.16 -10.37
CA ALA A 208 -2.09 -11.16 -10.08
C ALA A 208 -2.93 -11.31 -11.35
N ARG A 209 -2.56 -10.59 -12.42
CA ARG A 209 -3.21 -10.67 -13.73
C ARG A 209 -3.05 -12.03 -14.38
N THR A 210 -1.83 -12.58 -14.40
CA THR A 210 -1.53 -13.90 -15.01
C THR A 210 -2.19 -15.05 -14.25
N ALA A 211 -2.40 -14.92 -12.95
CA ALA A 211 -3.11 -15.89 -12.13
C ALA A 211 -4.65 -15.82 -12.29
N GLY A 212 -5.17 -15.07 -13.26
CA GLY A 212 -6.59 -14.99 -13.58
C GLY A 212 -7.28 -13.69 -13.18
N GLY A 213 -6.53 -12.70 -12.67
CA GLY A 213 -7.08 -11.39 -12.29
C GLY A 213 -7.96 -11.41 -11.05
N ASN A 214 -8.60 -10.27 -10.78
CA ASN A 214 -9.54 -10.05 -9.65
C ASN A 214 -9.00 -10.49 -8.29
N ARG A 215 -7.73 -10.24 -8.05
CA ARG A 215 -7.03 -10.62 -6.80
C ARG A 215 -5.97 -9.63 -6.39
N VAL A 216 -5.60 -9.70 -5.12
CA VAL A 216 -4.52 -8.91 -4.54
C VAL A 216 -3.37 -9.83 -4.17
N ILE A 217 -2.16 -9.49 -4.64
CA ILE A 217 -0.91 -10.10 -4.15
C ILE A 217 -0.28 -9.13 -3.18
N SER A 218 -0.02 -9.60 -1.97
CA SER A 218 0.60 -8.81 -0.91
C SER A 218 2.02 -9.30 -0.66
N SER A 219 2.96 -8.36 -0.54
CA SER A 219 4.32 -8.62 -0.07
C SER A 219 4.68 -7.65 1.05
N SER A 220 5.26 -8.19 2.09
CA SER A 220 5.88 -7.40 3.14
C SER A 220 7.38 -7.55 3.03
N ALA A 221 8.09 -6.43 2.86
CA ALA A 221 9.54 -6.34 2.69
C ALA A 221 10.15 -7.21 1.57
N LEU A 222 11.20 -6.69 0.93
CA LEU A 222 11.98 -7.35 -0.13
C LEU A 222 12.82 -8.55 0.38
N VAL A 223 12.28 -9.35 1.27
CA VAL A 223 12.95 -10.59 1.67
C VAL A 223 12.40 -11.71 0.83
N GLU A 224 13.13 -12.08 -0.21
CA GLU A 224 12.97 -13.38 -0.85
C GLU A 224 12.97 -14.46 0.26
N GLY A 225 11.87 -15.19 0.40
CA GLY A 225 11.76 -16.30 1.35
C GLY A 225 11.14 -15.96 2.69
N ARG A 226 10.29 -14.93 2.82
CA ARG A 226 9.66 -14.64 4.08
C ARG A 226 8.54 -15.61 4.41
N GLN A 227 8.92 -16.60 5.17
CA GLN A 227 8.03 -17.32 6.08
C GLN A 227 7.39 -16.33 7.06
N LEU A 228 6.08 -16.41 7.24
CA LEU A 228 5.38 -15.68 8.29
C LEU A 228 6.07 -15.98 9.64
N SER A 229 6.52 -14.95 10.37
CA SER A 229 7.19 -15.22 11.65
C SER A 229 6.22 -15.82 12.65
N VAL A 230 6.70 -16.72 13.49
CA VAL A 230 5.89 -17.37 14.53
C VAL A 230 5.21 -16.35 15.44
N ASP A 231 5.90 -15.28 15.83
CA ASP A 231 5.32 -14.20 16.63
C ASP A 231 4.14 -13.50 15.95
N ARG A 232 4.19 -13.34 14.65
CA ARG A 232 3.12 -12.74 13.89
C ARG A 232 1.95 -13.70 13.72
N ALA A 233 2.24 -14.97 13.50
CA ALA A 233 1.21 -16.01 13.45
C ALA A 233 0.44 -16.12 14.76
N LEU A 234 1.13 -16.09 15.90
CA LEU A 234 0.50 -16.10 17.22
C LEU A 234 -0.43 -14.89 17.42
N LYS A 235 0.01 -13.69 17.03
CA LYS A 235 -0.83 -12.48 17.11
C LYS A 235 -2.08 -12.56 16.21
N LEU A 236 -1.97 -13.16 15.03
CA LEU A 236 -3.11 -13.36 14.13
C LEU A 236 -4.10 -14.37 14.70
N ILE A 237 -3.61 -15.45 15.32
CA ILE A 237 -4.46 -16.45 16.00
C ILE A 237 -5.23 -15.79 17.15
N ASP A 238 -4.55 -15.00 17.98
CA ASP A 238 -5.18 -14.27 19.10
C ASP A 238 -6.25 -13.27 18.64
N GLN A 239 -6.11 -12.75 17.41
CA GLN A 239 -7.06 -11.81 16.79
C GLN A 239 -8.17 -12.51 15.98
N GLY A 240 -8.19 -13.83 15.92
CA GLY A 240 -9.16 -14.61 15.16
C GLY A 240 -8.95 -14.63 13.64
N GLY A 241 -7.76 -14.21 13.15
CA GLY A 241 -7.39 -14.18 11.73
C GLY A 241 -6.81 -15.49 11.20
N THR A 242 -7.44 -16.63 11.49
CA THR A 242 -6.93 -17.96 11.15
C THR A 242 -6.93 -18.25 9.65
N ASP A 243 -7.88 -17.68 8.89
CA ASP A 243 -7.99 -17.90 7.44
C ASP A 243 -6.76 -17.38 6.66
N GLU A 244 -6.05 -16.40 7.22
CA GLU A 244 -4.82 -15.86 6.62
C GLU A 244 -3.59 -16.75 6.85
N LEU A 245 -3.69 -17.75 7.75
CA LEU A 245 -2.58 -18.62 8.13
C LEU A 245 -2.59 -19.94 7.36
N GLU A 246 -3.69 -20.30 6.68
CA GLU A 246 -3.84 -21.61 6.01
C GLU A 246 -2.75 -21.82 4.94
N GLU A 247 -2.46 -20.79 4.15
CA GLU A 247 -1.44 -20.85 3.08
C GLU A 247 -0.01 -20.94 3.64
N ASP A 248 0.23 -20.36 4.82
CA ASP A 248 1.55 -20.29 5.46
C ASP A 248 1.79 -21.34 6.53
N ALA A 249 0.78 -22.16 6.85
CA ALA A 249 0.83 -23.12 7.95
C ALA A 249 2.01 -24.09 7.86
N ALA A 250 2.28 -24.63 6.66
CA ALA A 250 3.40 -25.53 6.43
C ALA A 250 4.75 -24.87 6.67
N SER A 251 4.89 -23.61 6.25
CA SER A 251 6.09 -22.82 6.41
C SER A 251 6.35 -22.45 7.88
N LEU A 252 5.29 -22.08 8.60
CA LEU A 252 5.33 -21.82 10.04
C LEU A 252 5.72 -23.05 10.84
N LEU A 253 5.12 -24.19 10.55
CA LEU A 253 5.46 -25.47 11.19
C LEU A 253 6.92 -25.85 10.92
N SER A 254 7.42 -25.65 9.71
CA SER A 254 8.83 -25.89 9.39
C SER A 254 9.79 -25.03 10.23
N SER A 255 9.39 -23.79 10.53
CA SER A 255 10.18 -22.85 11.32
C SER A 255 10.18 -23.19 12.82
N VAL A 256 9.09 -23.78 13.33
CA VAL A 256 8.93 -24.12 14.76
C VAL A 256 9.51 -25.51 15.07
N LEU A 257 9.59 -26.39 14.07
CA LEU A 257 10.01 -27.78 14.27
C LEU A 257 11.38 -27.94 14.97
N PRO A 258 12.45 -27.15 14.63
CA PRO A 258 13.72 -27.23 15.34
C PRO A 258 13.60 -26.85 16.82
N LEU A 259 12.72 -25.90 17.15
CA LEU A 259 12.45 -25.49 18.53
C LEU A 259 11.73 -26.58 19.30
N LEU A 260 10.77 -27.27 18.68
CA LEU A 260 10.07 -28.41 19.27
C LEU A 260 11.02 -29.60 19.52
N ASP A 261 11.94 -29.87 18.59
CA ASP A 261 12.97 -30.89 18.77
C ASP A 261 13.93 -30.54 19.94
N PHE A 262 14.36 -29.30 20.01
CA PHE A 262 15.19 -28.80 21.12
C PHE A 262 14.45 -28.92 22.47
N ALA A 263 13.21 -28.44 22.53
CA ALA A 263 12.38 -28.49 23.72
C ALA A 263 12.12 -29.95 24.17
N ASP A 264 11.85 -30.86 23.21
CA ASP A 264 11.71 -32.27 23.53
C ASP A 264 12.99 -32.92 24.11
N GLY A 265 14.16 -32.52 23.57
CA GLY A 265 15.44 -32.97 24.07
C GLY A 265 15.75 -32.49 25.51
N VAL A 266 15.38 -31.24 25.82
CA VAL A 266 15.66 -30.63 27.13
C VAL A 266 14.61 -31.01 28.20
N LEU A 267 13.32 -30.98 27.81
CA LEU A 267 12.19 -31.11 28.74
C LEU A 267 11.58 -32.50 28.75
N GLN A 268 12.06 -33.42 27.90
CA GLN A 268 11.59 -34.82 27.79
C GLN A 268 10.07 -34.92 27.58
N LEU A 269 9.53 -34.08 26.68
CA LEU A 269 8.09 -33.95 26.45
C LEU A 269 7.47 -35.13 25.69
N GLY A 270 8.28 -36.02 25.13
CA GLY A 270 7.80 -37.19 24.35
C GLY A 270 7.25 -36.83 22.96
N LEU A 271 7.71 -35.74 22.36
CA LEU A 271 7.21 -35.22 21.08
C LEU A 271 7.80 -35.91 19.84
N LYS A 272 8.70 -36.87 19.97
CA LYS A 272 9.41 -37.53 18.86
C LYS A 272 8.46 -38.07 17.77
N SER A 273 7.38 -38.74 18.17
CA SER A 273 6.40 -39.27 17.22
C SER A 273 5.60 -38.19 16.50
N VAL A 274 5.32 -37.08 17.18
CA VAL A 274 4.62 -35.92 16.62
C VAL A 274 5.54 -35.20 15.64
N ASN A 275 6.76 -34.92 16.03
CA ASN A 275 7.75 -34.26 15.20
C ASN A 275 8.09 -35.08 13.95
N GLN A 276 8.11 -36.41 14.06
CA GLN A 276 8.30 -37.29 12.89
C GLN A 276 7.12 -37.19 11.92
N LYS A 277 5.89 -37.24 12.40
CA LYS A 277 4.69 -37.02 11.56
C LYS A 277 4.68 -35.65 10.90
N LEU A 278 5.05 -34.59 11.61
CA LEU A 278 5.15 -33.26 11.05
C LEU A 278 6.18 -33.20 9.93
N ARG A 279 7.33 -33.85 10.07
CA ARG A 279 8.35 -33.95 9.01
C ARG A 279 7.84 -34.67 7.78
N GLU A 280 7.10 -35.75 7.94
CA GLU A 280 6.51 -36.52 6.86
C GLU A 280 5.47 -35.66 6.09
N ILE A 281 4.59 -34.94 6.78
CA ILE A 281 3.60 -34.03 6.19
C ILE A 281 4.27 -32.88 5.43
N LEU A 282 5.36 -32.31 5.99
CA LEU A 282 6.08 -31.19 5.41
C LEU A 282 7.08 -31.61 4.32
N GLY A 283 7.25 -32.92 4.07
CA GLY A 283 8.22 -33.43 3.10
C GLY A 283 9.69 -33.16 3.51
N ILE A 284 9.95 -32.93 4.78
CA ILE A 284 11.28 -32.65 5.33
C ILE A 284 11.94 -33.99 5.68
N GLY A 285 13.01 -34.34 4.98
CA GLY A 285 13.78 -35.54 5.28
C GLY A 285 14.34 -35.57 6.74
N PRO A 286 14.71 -36.76 7.28
CA PRO A 286 15.33 -36.85 8.60
C PRO A 286 16.58 -35.98 8.65
N GLY A 287 16.62 -35.06 9.63
CA GLY A 287 17.60 -33.98 9.71
C GLY A 287 19.05 -34.46 9.58
N GLN A 288 19.76 -33.84 8.68
CA GLN A 288 21.22 -33.78 8.75
C GLN A 288 21.56 -32.86 9.93
N ASN A 289 21.91 -33.48 11.07
CA ASN A 289 22.56 -32.77 12.16
C ASN A 289 23.90 -32.27 11.63
N SER A 290 24.00 -30.99 11.38
CA SER A 290 25.29 -30.32 11.17
C SER A 290 26.07 -30.44 12.49
N GLN A 291 27.18 -31.15 12.41
CA GLN A 291 28.24 -31.15 13.42
C GLN A 291 28.85 -29.77 13.58
#